data_9d24e912e7ca19599c199523fc465489
#
_entry.id   9d24e912e7ca19599c199523fc465489
#
_cell.length_a   1.000
_cell.length_b   1.000
_cell.length_c   1.000
_cell.angle_alpha   90.00
_cell.angle_beta   90.00
_cell.angle_gamma   90.00
#
_symmetry.space_group_name_H-M   'P 1'
#
loop_
_entity.id
_entity.type
_entity.pdbx_description
1 polymer ?
#
loop_
_entity_poly.entity_id
_entity_poly.type
_entity_poly.pdbx_seq_one_letter_code
_entity_poly.pdbx_strand_id
1 'polypeptide(L)'
;NESTNSLQKIADNYNQRLSFVVVDEVVFKDCPTNTYISAAAYNRILAANILPPDMKRCLYLDADMIVTRNVRDLYNVNMDNAAVGVVIDQSGDDIRHFNRLGYSREKGYFNSGLLLMDLEVWREKELPNKVLEYIDSHKGNLQFHDQDALNAVLYDDTYYLPMKYNSQFSFLYKNPYIDKSRWQDMYEAAEHPVIIHYTNKIKPWHRECIHPYKDIWFEYYKKTEWGKNKLRVYSKKGYMKILIKEFLNKCGIRKLNPPTMLREEFYKFYQH
;
A
#
# COMPACT_ATOMS: atom_id res chain seq x y z
N ASN A 1 22.57 -1.90 -12.81
CA ASN A 1 23.32 -2.05 -11.56
C ASN A 1 23.12 -3.46 -10.98
N GLU A 2 23.75 -3.79 -9.86
CA GLU A 2 23.68 -5.12 -9.25
C GLU A 2 22.23 -5.54 -8.95
N SER A 3 21.43 -4.64 -8.38
CA SER A 3 20.03 -4.92 -8.04
C SER A 3 19.15 -5.18 -9.26
N THR A 4 19.35 -4.45 -10.37
CA THR A 4 18.60 -4.70 -11.62
C THR A 4 18.95 -6.05 -12.22
N ASN A 5 20.22 -6.46 -12.17
CA ASN A 5 20.66 -7.77 -12.64
C ASN A 5 20.04 -8.91 -11.81
N SER A 6 19.95 -8.72 -10.49
CA SER A 6 19.31 -9.70 -9.59
C SER A 6 17.82 -9.85 -9.85
N LEU A 7 17.13 -8.74 -10.08
CA LEU A 7 15.71 -8.75 -10.44
C LEU A 7 15.48 -9.40 -11.81
N GLN A 8 16.35 -9.13 -12.80
CA GLN A 8 16.27 -9.78 -14.11
C GLN A 8 16.41 -11.30 -14.00
N LYS A 9 17.39 -11.78 -13.23
CA LYS A 9 17.55 -13.23 -12.98
C LYS A 9 16.29 -13.87 -12.36
N ILE A 10 15.62 -13.16 -11.44
CA ILE A 10 14.38 -13.65 -10.85
C ILE A 10 13.30 -13.74 -11.93
N ALA A 11 13.12 -12.70 -12.74
CA ALA A 11 12.13 -12.69 -13.83
C ALA A 11 12.38 -13.83 -14.83
N ASP A 12 13.64 -14.04 -15.24
CA ASP A 12 14.04 -15.11 -16.15
C ASP A 12 13.73 -16.50 -15.58
N ASN A 13 14.00 -16.72 -14.29
CA ASN A 13 13.72 -17.99 -13.60
C ASN A 13 12.23 -18.35 -13.60
N TYR A 14 11.35 -17.35 -13.67
CA TYR A 14 9.90 -17.54 -13.72
C TYR A 14 9.29 -17.29 -15.12
N ASN A 15 10.13 -17.18 -16.17
CA ASN A 15 9.71 -16.86 -17.53
C ASN A 15 8.81 -15.62 -17.61
N GLN A 16 9.15 -14.58 -16.84
CA GLN A 16 8.42 -13.31 -16.84
C GLN A 16 9.21 -12.23 -17.55
N ARG A 17 8.50 -11.34 -18.22
CA ARG A 17 9.11 -10.13 -18.81
C ARG A 17 9.29 -9.09 -17.72
N LEU A 18 10.48 -8.50 -17.68
CA LEU A 18 10.80 -7.39 -16.80
C LEU A 18 11.38 -6.24 -17.64
N SER A 19 10.90 -5.04 -17.39
CA SER A 19 11.42 -3.83 -18.00
C SER A 19 11.72 -2.80 -16.91
N PHE A 20 12.80 -2.06 -17.09
CA PHE A 20 13.19 -0.98 -16.18
C PHE A 20 12.93 0.36 -16.86
N VAL A 21 12.15 1.21 -16.21
CA VAL A 21 11.92 2.57 -16.64
C VAL A 21 12.66 3.52 -15.69
N VAL A 22 13.52 4.34 -16.24
CA VAL A 22 14.23 5.38 -15.47
C VAL A 22 13.39 6.64 -15.53
N VAL A 23 12.99 7.14 -14.37
CA VAL A 23 12.27 8.40 -14.24
C VAL A 23 13.25 9.48 -13.83
N ASP A 24 13.20 10.63 -14.51
CA ASP A 24 14.00 11.80 -14.11
C ASP A 24 13.36 12.43 -12.86
N GLU A 25 14.04 12.28 -11.74
CA GLU A 25 13.57 12.79 -10.44
C GLU A 25 13.54 14.33 -10.39
N VAL A 26 14.14 15.03 -11.34
CA VAL A 26 14.08 16.50 -11.45
C VAL A 26 12.62 16.98 -11.52
N VAL A 27 11.71 16.20 -12.10
CA VAL A 27 10.26 16.50 -12.14
C VAL A 27 9.68 16.65 -10.73
N PHE A 28 10.24 15.97 -9.74
CA PHE A 28 9.75 15.95 -8.36
C PHE A 28 10.58 16.75 -7.37
N LYS A 29 11.56 17.54 -7.85
CA LYS A 29 12.49 18.31 -6.98
C LYS A 29 11.78 19.20 -5.96
N ASP A 30 10.63 19.75 -6.34
CA ASP A 30 9.83 20.65 -5.53
C ASP A 30 8.68 19.97 -4.77
N CYS A 31 8.50 18.65 -4.96
CA CYS A 31 7.50 17.87 -4.25
C CYS A 31 7.90 17.64 -2.79
N PRO A 32 6.97 17.73 -1.84
CA PRO A 32 7.25 17.47 -0.43
C PRO A 32 7.74 16.04 -0.20
N THR A 33 8.86 15.88 0.50
CA THR A 33 9.38 14.57 0.93
C THR A 33 9.63 14.57 2.42
N ASN A 34 9.65 13.39 3.03
CA ASN A 34 9.98 13.24 4.44
C ASN A 34 10.78 11.94 4.68
N THR A 35 11.06 11.62 5.93
CA THR A 35 11.81 10.41 6.31
C THR A 35 11.19 9.09 5.82
N TYR A 36 9.91 9.09 5.45
CA TYR A 36 9.14 7.90 5.09
C TYR A 36 8.71 7.86 3.62
N ILE A 37 8.64 9.02 2.96
CA ILE A 37 8.19 9.18 1.57
C ILE A 37 9.33 9.80 0.77
N SER A 38 9.89 9.01 -0.12
CA SER A 38 10.92 9.44 -1.08
C SER A 38 10.28 9.99 -2.36
N ALA A 39 11.08 10.69 -3.18
CA ALA A 39 10.65 11.12 -4.50
C ALA A 39 10.10 9.98 -5.37
N ALA A 40 10.60 8.75 -5.19
CA ALA A 40 10.10 7.58 -5.90
C ALA A 40 8.60 7.28 -5.68
N ALA A 41 8.00 7.74 -4.56
CA ALA A 41 6.56 7.60 -4.34
C ALA A 41 5.73 8.36 -5.38
N TYR A 42 6.26 9.44 -5.92
CA TYR A 42 5.59 10.25 -6.95
C TYR A 42 5.62 9.61 -8.35
N ASN A 43 6.46 8.59 -8.60
CA ASN A 43 6.57 7.94 -9.90
C ASN A 43 5.23 7.37 -10.39
N ARG A 44 4.34 6.95 -9.48
CA ARG A 44 3.00 6.47 -9.81
C ARG A 44 2.16 7.51 -10.56
N ILE A 45 2.35 8.80 -10.28
CA ILE A 45 1.65 9.91 -10.93
C ILE A 45 1.97 9.94 -12.42
N LEU A 46 3.24 9.69 -12.77
CA LEU A 46 3.72 9.76 -14.16
C LEU A 46 3.48 8.48 -14.96
N ALA A 47 2.87 7.45 -14.38
CA ALA A 47 2.70 6.15 -15.06
C ALA A 47 2.09 6.29 -16.46
N ALA A 48 1.07 7.14 -16.62
CA ALA A 48 0.43 7.37 -17.90
C ALA A 48 1.33 8.04 -18.96
N ASN A 49 2.33 8.82 -18.50
CA ASN A 49 3.25 9.53 -19.39
C ASN A 49 4.45 8.68 -19.80
N ILE A 50 4.90 7.76 -18.92
CA ILE A 50 6.13 6.98 -19.10
C ILE A 50 5.88 5.58 -19.65
N LEU A 51 4.66 5.03 -19.49
CA LEU A 51 4.32 3.74 -20.05
C LEU A 51 3.97 3.86 -21.56
N PRO A 52 4.16 2.78 -22.35
CA PRO A 52 3.88 2.79 -23.77
C PRO A 52 2.50 3.38 -24.11
N PRO A 53 2.40 4.20 -25.17
CA PRO A 53 1.13 4.89 -25.51
C PRO A 53 0.00 3.93 -25.92
N ASP A 54 0.33 2.75 -26.40
CA ASP A 54 -0.61 1.68 -26.74
C ASP A 54 -1.08 0.87 -25.53
N MET A 55 -0.43 1.03 -24.37
CA MET A 55 -0.87 0.41 -23.12
C MET A 55 -2.10 1.15 -22.57
N LYS A 56 -3.22 0.44 -22.46
CA LYS A 56 -4.51 1.02 -22.04
C LYS A 56 -4.71 0.97 -20.53
N ARG A 57 -4.12 0.00 -19.85
CA ARG A 57 -4.33 -0.25 -18.42
C ARG A 57 -3.05 -0.72 -17.74
N CYS A 58 -2.83 -0.30 -16.51
CA CYS A 58 -1.80 -0.89 -15.66
C CYS A 58 -2.29 -1.07 -14.22
N LEU A 59 -1.71 -2.06 -13.54
CA LEU A 59 -1.87 -2.24 -12.10
C LEU A 59 -0.56 -1.78 -11.43
N TYR A 60 -0.60 -0.62 -10.79
CA TYR A 60 0.48 -0.13 -9.96
C TYR A 60 0.42 -0.78 -8.57
N LEU A 61 1.56 -1.20 -8.06
CA LEU A 61 1.71 -1.74 -6.71
C LEU A 61 2.95 -1.14 -6.04
N ASP A 62 2.82 -0.79 -4.77
CA ASP A 62 3.96 -0.39 -3.94
C ASP A 62 4.93 -1.55 -3.72
N ALA A 63 6.22 -1.24 -3.55
CA ALA A 63 7.29 -2.23 -3.38
C ALA A 63 7.22 -3.00 -2.05
N ASP A 64 6.40 -2.58 -1.11
CA ASP A 64 6.15 -3.23 0.18
C ASP A 64 4.86 -4.05 0.21
N MET A 65 4.48 -4.60 -0.95
CA MET A 65 3.35 -5.50 -1.13
C MET A 65 3.80 -6.92 -1.49
N ILE A 66 2.97 -7.90 -1.14
CA ILE A 66 3.09 -9.30 -1.59
C ILE A 66 1.77 -9.75 -2.19
N VAL A 67 1.82 -10.21 -3.44
CA VAL A 67 0.69 -10.84 -4.14
C VAL A 67 0.66 -12.31 -3.74
N THR A 68 -0.42 -12.76 -3.08
CA THR A 68 -0.55 -14.13 -2.56
C THR A 68 -1.44 -15.02 -3.42
N ARG A 69 -2.25 -14.42 -4.29
CA ARG A 69 -3.22 -15.11 -5.17
C ARG A 69 -3.25 -14.48 -6.56
N ASN A 70 -3.95 -15.12 -7.49
CA ASN A 70 -4.14 -14.60 -8.84
C ASN A 70 -4.85 -13.23 -8.82
N VAL A 71 -4.30 -12.28 -9.56
CA VAL A 71 -4.82 -10.89 -9.68
C VAL A 71 -5.49 -10.64 -11.03
N ARG A 72 -5.75 -11.66 -11.83
CA ARG A 72 -6.37 -11.51 -13.15
C ARG A 72 -7.76 -10.89 -13.05
N ASP A 73 -8.56 -11.32 -12.08
CA ASP A 73 -9.91 -10.78 -11.88
C ASP A 73 -9.86 -9.31 -11.45
N LEU A 74 -8.88 -8.94 -10.61
CA LEU A 74 -8.61 -7.54 -10.30
C LEU A 74 -8.25 -6.74 -11.55
N TYR A 75 -7.32 -7.23 -12.36
CA TYR A 75 -6.87 -6.51 -13.55
C TYR A 75 -7.99 -6.32 -14.60
N ASN A 76 -8.91 -7.26 -14.69
CA ASN A 76 -10.00 -7.27 -15.68
C ASN A 76 -11.32 -6.66 -15.15
N VAL A 77 -11.33 -6.11 -13.94
CA VAL A 77 -12.57 -5.52 -13.39
C VAL A 77 -13.09 -4.40 -14.30
N ASN A 78 -14.39 -4.36 -14.51
CA ASN A 78 -15.03 -3.20 -15.13
C ASN A 78 -15.09 -2.06 -14.11
N MET A 79 -14.47 -0.93 -14.40
CA MET A 79 -14.42 0.25 -13.53
C MET A 79 -15.48 1.31 -13.87
N ASP A 80 -16.48 0.98 -14.71
CA ASP A 80 -17.58 1.88 -15.08
C ASP A 80 -17.12 3.27 -15.57
N ASN A 81 -16.05 3.30 -16.39
CA ASN A 81 -15.37 4.50 -16.91
C ASN A 81 -14.62 5.33 -15.85
N ALA A 82 -14.45 4.85 -14.63
CA ALA A 82 -13.59 5.52 -13.66
C ALA A 82 -12.12 5.52 -14.11
N ALA A 83 -11.41 6.59 -13.78
CA ALA A 83 -9.99 6.72 -14.13
C ALA A 83 -9.11 5.72 -13.35
N VAL A 84 -9.54 5.32 -12.17
CA VAL A 84 -8.73 4.47 -11.29
C VAL A 84 -9.58 3.56 -10.40
N GLY A 85 -9.20 2.28 -10.33
CA GLY A 85 -9.67 1.31 -9.33
C GLY A 85 -8.74 1.35 -8.11
N VAL A 86 -9.31 1.53 -6.93
CA VAL A 86 -8.59 1.77 -5.67
C VAL A 86 -9.19 1.00 -4.51
N VAL A 87 -8.43 0.89 -3.43
CA VAL A 87 -8.93 0.34 -2.15
C VAL A 87 -8.94 1.45 -1.10
N ILE A 88 -9.99 1.48 -0.29
CA ILE A 88 -10.11 2.42 0.83
C ILE A 88 -8.85 2.37 1.70
N ASP A 89 -8.36 3.53 2.16
CA ASP A 89 -7.26 3.59 3.11
C ASP A 89 -7.67 3.07 4.49
N GLN A 90 -6.73 2.59 5.26
CA GLN A 90 -6.96 2.17 6.65
C GLN A 90 -7.52 3.27 7.57
N SER A 91 -7.48 4.52 7.14
CA SER A 91 -8.12 5.70 7.75
C SER A 91 -9.17 6.34 6.84
N GLY A 92 -9.71 5.57 5.90
CA GLY A 92 -10.45 6.06 4.74
C GLY A 92 -11.78 6.75 5.02
N ASP A 93 -12.34 6.56 6.22
CA ASP A 93 -13.58 7.25 6.65
C ASP A 93 -13.32 8.32 7.73
N ASP A 94 -12.04 8.66 8.00
CA ASP A 94 -11.68 9.72 8.94
C ASP A 94 -12.05 11.11 8.39
N ILE A 95 -12.94 11.81 9.08
CA ILE A 95 -13.43 13.13 8.68
C ILE A 95 -12.33 14.17 8.47
N ARG A 96 -11.16 13.98 9.10
CA ARG A 96 -10.02 14.90 8.98
C ARG A 96 -9.45 14.96 7.56
N HIS A 97 -9.55 13.87 6.78
CA HIS A 97 -9.13 13.86 5.38
C HIS A 97 -10.01 14.80 4.55
N PHE A 98 -11.32 14.66 4.68
CA PHE A 98 -12.30 15.38 3.89
C PHE A 98 -12.32 16.88 4.22
N ASN A 99 -12.20 17.23 5.51
CA ASN A 99 -12.07 18.63 5.95
C ASN A 99 -10.81 19.28 5.40
N ARG A 100 -9.70 18.54 5.27
CA ARG A 100 -8.44 19.08 4.74
C ARG A 100 -8.45 19.18 3.21
N LEU A 101 -9.02 18.19 2.53
CA LEU A 101 -8.97 18.09 1.07
C LEU A 101 -10.18 18.73 0.37
N GLY A 102 -11.22 19.09 1.11
CA GLY A 102 -12.34 19.89 0.62
C GLY A 102 -13.37 19.13 -0.24
N TYR A 103 -13.53 17.80 -0.06
CA TYR A 103 -14.55 17.03 -0.74
C TYR A 103 -15.39 16.17 0.22
N SER A 104 -16.53 15.63 -0.25
CA SER A 104 -17.48 14.90 0.59
C SER A 104 -16.94 13.57 1.07
N ARG A 105 -17.20 13.23 2.35
CA ARG A 105 -16.85 11.93 2.96
C ARG A 105 -17.43 10.73 2.20
N GLU A 106 -18.56 10.90 1.54
CA GLU A 106 -19.20 9.82 0.76
C GLU A 106 -18.32 9.30 -0.38
N LYS A 107 -17.39 10.13 -0.85
CA LYS A 107 -16.41 9.77 -1.88
C LYS A 107 -15.31 8.84 -1.37
N GLY A 108 -15.12 8.74 -0.04
CA GLY A 108 -14.08 7.95 0.58
C GLY A 108 -12.68 8.54 0.39
N TYR A 109 -11.70 8.00 1.12
CA TYR A 109 -10.28 8.32 0.97
C TYR A 109 -9.52 7.02 0.74
N PHE A 110 -8.83 6.89 -0.40
CA PHE A 110 -8.18 5.66 -0.82
C PHE A 110 -6.69 5.64 -0.51
N ASN A 111 -6.15 4.43 -0.39
CA ASN A 111 -4.72 4.18 -0.27
C ASN A 111 -4.06 4.14 -1.66
N SER A 112 -3.01 4.95 -1.87
CA SER A 112 -2.32 5.09 -3.16
C SER A 112 -1.36 3.95 -3.49
N GLY A 113 -1.16 3.00 -2.60
CA GLY A 113 -0.23 1.88 -2.80
C GLY A 113 -0.69 0.85 -3.84
N LEU A 114 -1.99 0.80 -4.14
CA LEU A 114 -2.56 0.03 -5.24
C LEU A 114 -3.41 0.96 -6.11
N LEU A 115 -3.11 1.02 -7.41
CA LEU A 115 -3.89 1.77 -8.39
C LEU A 115 -4.07 0.91 -9.66
N LEU A 116 -5.30 0.52 -9.95
CA LEU A 116 -5.65 -0.04 -11.24
C LEU A 116 -6.03 1.13 -12.16
N MET A 117 -5.11 1.53 -13.01
CA MET A 117 -5.21 2.76 -13.79
C MET A 117 -5.76 2.50 -15.19
N ASP A 118 -6.76 3.27 -15.61
CA ASP A 118 -7.12 3.41 -17.02
C ASP A 118 -6.22 4.48 -17.66
N LEU A 119 -5.19 4.03 -18.37
CA LEU A 119 -4.16 4.94 -18.90
C LEU A 119 -4.70 5.81 -20.06
N GLU A 120 -5.76 5.39 -20.75
CA GLU A 120 -6.41 6.20 -21.79
C GLU A 120 -7.10 7.41 -21.13
N VAL A 121 -7.91 7.18 -20.10
CA VAL A 121 -8.57 8.23 -19.33
C VAL A 121 -7.56 9.15 -18.63
N TRP A 122 -6.47 8.58 -18.08
CA TRP A 122 -5.42 9.37 -17.45
C TRP A 122 -4.75 10.34 -18.42
N ARG A 123 -4.48 9.91 -19.66
CA ARG A 123 -3.90 10.76 -20.71
C ARG A 123 -4.90 11.79 -21.22
N GLU A 124 -6.13 11.35 -21.52
CA GLU A 124 -7.20 12.23 -22.03
C GLU A 124 -7.51 13.37 -21.08
N LYS A 125 -7.61 13.07 -19.78
CA LYS A 125 -7.90 14.07 -18.72
C LYS A 125 -6.66 14.80 -18.21
N GLU A 126 -5.45 14.51 -18.74
CA GLU A 126 -4.17 15.07 -18.28
C GLU A 126 -3.97 14.96 -16.77
N LEU A 127 -4.40 13.83 -16.17
CA LEU A 127 -4.38 13.64 -14.71
C LEU A 127 -3.00 13.78 -14.08
N PRO A 128 -1.88 13.32 -14.70
CA PRO A 128 -0.54 13.55 -14.14
C PRO A 128 -0.26 15.04 -13.87
N ASN A 129 -0.58 15.90 -14.82
CA ASN A 129 -0.36 17.36 -14.71
C ASN A 129 -1.24 17.94 -13.60
N LYS A 130 -2.53 17.59 -13.56
CA LYS A 130 -3.47 18.05 -12.53
C LYS A 130 -3.03 17.67 -11.12
N VAL A 131 -2.52 16.43 -10.93
CA VAL A 131 -2.02 15.99 -9.63
C VAL A 131 -0.75 16.74 -9.24
N LEU A 132 0.18 16.99 -10.17
CA LEU A 132 1.39 17.77 -9.89
C LEU A 132 1.07 19.24 -9.57
N GLU A 133 0.14 19.86 -10.30
CA GLU A 133 -0.34 21.22 -10.03
C GLU A 133 -1.01 21.31 -8.67
N TYR A 134 -1.80 20.29 -8.29
CA TYR A 134 -2.42 20.24 -6.96
C TYR A 134 -1.33 20.14 -5.87
N ILE A 135 -0.31 19.30 -6.05
CA ILE A 135 0.82 19.21 -5.12
C ILE A 135 1.50 20.56 -4.99
N ASP A 136 1.82 21.23 -6.10
CA ASP A 136 2.52 22.52 -6.09
C ASP A 136 1.74 23.59 -5.34
N SER A 137 0.44 23.69 -5.58
CA SER A 137 -0.43 24.69 -4.96
C SER A 137 -0.79 24.40 -3.50
N HIS A 138 -0.64 23.14 -3.00
CA HIS A 138 -1.05 22.72 -1.67
C HIS A 138 0.07 22.14 -0.79
N LYS A 139 1.35 22.41 -1.10
CA LYS A 139 2.52 21.85 -0.38
C LYS A 139 2.44 21.91 1.13
N GLY A 140 1.85 22.96 1.71
CA GLY A 140 1.73 23.12 3.16
C GLY A 140 0.60 22.33 3.83
N ASN A 141 -0.33 21.76 3.04
CA ASN A 141 -1.52 21.06 3.52
C ASN A 141 -1.53 19.55 3.27
N LEU A 142 -0.55 19.03 2.54
CA LEU A 142 -0.45 17.61 2.22
C LEU A 142 0.15 16.84 3.38
N GLN A 143 -0.66 16.10 4.12
CA GLN A 143 -0.23 15.26 5.23
C GLN A 143 0.33 13.92 4.74
N PHE A 144 -0.28 13.36 3.71
CA PHE A 144 0.09 12.10 3.06
C PHE A 144 0.56 12.31 1.62
N HIS A 145 1.13 13.48 1.34
CA HIS A 145 1.83 13.85 0.10
C HIS A 145 1.07 13.45 -1.18
N ASP A 146 1.63 12.51 -1.96
CA ASP A 146 1.05 12.02 -3.21
C ASP A 146 -0.34 11.39 -3.03
N GLN A 147 -0.57 10.67 -1.92
CA GLN A 147 -1.88 10.06 -1.63
C GLN A 147 -2.96 11.13 -1.45
N ASP A 148 -2.67 12.22 -0.73
CA ASP A 148 -3.61 13.35 -0.57
C ASP A 148 -3.94 13.99 -1.92
N ALA A 149 -2.94 14.24 -2.75
CA ALA A 149 -3.11 14.87 -4.05
C ALA A 149 -3.91 13.99 -5.02
N LEU A 150 -3.62 12.68 -5.05
CA LEU A 150 -4.36 11.72 -5.86
C LEU A 150 -5.83 11.67 -5.42
N ASN A 151 -6.10 11.62 -4.10
CA ASN A 151 -7.46 11.65 -3.59
C ASN A 151 -8.18 12.95 -3.94
N ALA A 152 -7.53 14.10 -3.78
CA ALA A 152 -8.16 15.39 -4.06
C ALA A 152 -8.48 15.61 -5.54
N VAL A 153 -7.71 15.01 -6.45
CA VAL A 153 -7.92 15.15 -7.90
C VAL A 153 -8.86 14.09 -8.46
N LEU A 154 -8.87 12.89 -7.86
CA LEU A 154 -9.54 11.71 -8.43
C LEU A 154 -10.82 11.29 -7.69
N TYR A 155 -11.23 11.95 -6.60
CA TYR A 155 -12.35 11.49 -5.76
C TYR A 155 -13.66 11.21 -6.52
N ASP A 156 -13.92 11.90 -7.64
CA ASP A 156 -15.08 11.69 -8.50
C ASP A 156 -14.86 10.67 -9.62
N ASP A 157 -13.61 10.27 -9.85
CA ASP A 157 -13.18 9.36 -10.93
C ASP A 157 -12.65 8.02 -10.39
N THR A 158 -13.09 7.60 -9.18
CA THR A 158 -12.63 6.38 -8.51
C THR A 158 -13.66 5.26 -8.56
N TYR A 159 -13.17 4.03 -8.76
CA TYR A 159 -13.90 2.79 -8.55
C TYR A 159 -13.33 2.05 -7.32
N TYR A 160 -14.14 1.81 -6.29
CA TYR A 160 -13.68 1.14 -5.08
C TYR A 160 -13.70 -0.38 -5.24
N LEU A 161 -12.52 -0.96 -5.12
CA LEU A 161 -12.24 -2.39 -5.16
C LEU A 161 -12.42 -3.01 -3.76
N PRO A 162 -12.73 -4.32 -3.65
CA PRO A 162 -12.71 -5.05 -2.38
C PRO A 162 -11.38 -4.91 -1.63
N MET A 163 -11.45 -4.75 -0.31
CA MET A 163 -10.27 -4.49 0.56
C MET A 163 -9.22 -5.59 0.50
N LYS A 164 -9.58 -6.83 0.16
CA LYS A 164 -8.65 -7.96 0.00
C LYS A 164 -7.55 -7.74 -1.05
N TYR A 165 -7.76 -6.81 -1.98
CA TYR A 165 -6.75 -6.46 -2.98
C TYR A 165 -5.68 -5.48 -2.47
N ASN A 166 -5.89 -4.88 -1.31
CA ASN A 166 -4.89 -4.06 -0.62
C ASN A 166 -5.09 -4.21 0.89
N SER A 167 -4.78 -5.41 1.42
CA SER A 167 -4.95 -5.74 2.83
C SER A 167 -3.89 -5.03 3.66
N GLN A 168 -4.29 -3.90 4.26
CA GLN A 168 -3.44 -3.02 5.03
C GLN A 168 -3.32 -3.46 6.48
N PHE A 169 -2.25 -3.05 7.17
CA PHE A 169 -1.97 -3.47 8.54
C PHE A 169 -3.13 -3.25 9.51
N SER A 170 -3.80 -2.09 9.45
CA SER A 170 -4.88 -1.77 10.38
C SER A 170 -6.18 -2.55 10.12
N PHE A 171 -6.33 -3.19 8.96
CA PHE A 171 -7.45 -4.10 8.71
C PHE A 171 -7.39 -5.39 9.55
N LEU A 172 -6.19 -5.71 10.07
CA LEU A 172 -5.97 -6.87 10.94
C LEU A 172 -6.40 -6.62 12.38
N TYR A 173 -6.89 -5.42 12.69
CA TYR A 173 -7.26 -4.99 14.05
C TYR A 173 -8.57 -4.20 14.01
N LYS A 174 -9.20 -4.03 15.19
CA LYS A 174 -10.34 -3.12 15.33
C LYS A 174 -9.92 -1.72 14.89
N ASN A 175 -10.56 -1.22 13.82
CA ASN A 175 -10.20 0.05 13.22
C ASN A 175 -11.38 1.04 13.30
N PRO A 176 -11.30 2.08 14.16
CA PRO A 176 -12.37 3.06 14.33
C PRO A 176 -12.50 4.03 13.16
N TYR A 177 -11.52 4.06 12.24
CA TYR A 177 -11.48 4.95 11.07
C TYR A 177 -12.04 4.29 9.79
N ILE A 178 -12.68 3.14 9.94
CA ILE A 178 -13.42 2.46 8.87
C ILE A 178 -14.88 2.35 9.32
N ASP A 179 -15.80 2.77 8.46
CA ASP A 179 -17.23 2.70 8.73
C ASP A 179 -17.69 1.25 8.94
N LYS A 180 -18.62 1.05 9.85
CA LYS A 180 -19.14 -0.27 10.21
C LYS A 180 -19.73 -1.03 9.02
N SER A 181 -20.31 -0.33 8.04
CA SER A 181 -20.83 -0.95 6.81
C SER A 181 -19.77 -1.68 5.99
N ARG A 182 -18.49 -1.31 6.16
CA ARG A 182 -17.34 -1.90 5.46
C ARG A 182 -16.63 -3.01 6.25
N TRP A 183 -17.02 -3.28 7.50
CA TRP A 183 -16.29 -4.22 8.36
C TRP A 183 -16.29 -5.66 7.85
N GLN A 184 -17.34 -6.10 7.15
CA GLN A 184 -17.36 -7.44 6.55
C GLN A 184 -16.28 -7.58 5.46
N ASP A 185 -16.12 -6.57 4.60
CA ASP A 185 -15.08 -6.54 3.59
C ASP A 185 -13.67 -6.43 4.22
N MET A 186 -13.53 -5.62 5.29
CA MET A 186 -12.29 -5.52 6.06
C MET A 186 -11.92 -6.87 6.72
N TYR A 187 -12.90 -7.60 7.25
CA TYR A 187 -12.69 -8.94 7.80
C TYR A 187 -12.23 -9.92 6.73
N GLU A 188 -12.90 -9.93 5.57
CA GLU A 188 -12.48 -10.78 4.43
C GLU A 188 -11.05 -10.45 3.99
N ALA A 189 -10.70 -9.17 3.93
CA ALA A 189 -9.34 -8.73 3.61
C ALA A 189 -8.29 -9.18 4.65
N ALA A 190 -8.69 -9.25 5.92
CA ALA A 190 -7.82 -9.71 6.99
C ALA A 190 -7.62 -11.25 6.99
N GLU A 191 -8.64 -12.02 6.64
CA GLU A 191 -8.59 -13.50 6.67
C GLU A 191 -8.09 -14.10 5.34
N HIS A 192 -8.44 -13.45 4.23
CA HIS A 192 -8.21 -13.96 2.88
C HIS A 192 -7.58 -12.92 1.95
N PRO A 193 -6.46 -12.30 2.32
CA PRO A 193 -5.83 -11.28 1.48
C PRO A 193 -5.42 -11.86 0.13
N VAL A 194 -5.67 -11.10 -0.94
CA VAL A 194 -5.11 -11.36 -2.27
C VAL A 194 -3.78 -10.63 -2.43
N ILE A 195 -3.71 -9.39 -1.92
CA ILE A 195 -2.49 -8.61 -1.85
C ILE A 195 -2.33 -8.09 -0.42
N ILE A 196 -1.22 -8.43 0.20
CA ILE A 196 -0.84 -7.92 1.52
C ILE A 196 0.00 -6.67 1.33
N HIS A 197 -0.40 -5.57 1.98
CA HIS A 197 0.35 -4.32 1.99
C HIS A 197 0.91 -4.04 3.38
N TYR A 198 2.21 -4.03 3.50
CA TYR A 198 2.91 -3.78 4.78
C TYR A 198 3.01 -2.28 5.06
N THR A 199 1.86 -1.60 5.23
CA THR A 199 1.76 -0.13 5.36
C THR A 199 2.47 0.45 6.58
N ASN A 200 2.80 -0.36 7.61
CA ASN A 200 3.43 0.11 8.83
C ASN A 200 4.90 0.54 8.60
N LYS A 201 5.41 1.45 9.44
CA LYS A 201 6.82 1.90 9.43
C LYS A 201 7.82 0.75 9.58
N ILE A 202 7.51 -0.22 10.43
CA ILE A 202 8.33 -1.41 10.67
C ILE A 202 7.90 -2.47 9.68
N LYS A 203 8.71 -2.62 8.63
CA LYS A 203 8.48 -3.53 7.52
C LYS A 203 8.95 -4.96 7.84
N PRO A 204 8.54 -5.99 7.10
CA PRO A 204 8.96 -7.37 7.32
C PRO A 204 10.47 -7.58 7.35
N TRP A 205 11.24 -6.78 6.61
CA TRP A 205 12.72 -6.83 6.62
C TRP A 205 13.37 -6.18 7.84
N HIS A 206 12.59 -5.69 8.80
CA HIS A 206 13.09 -5.25 10.10
C HIS A 206 12.88 -6.33 11.16
N ARG A 207 13.86 -6.50 12.04
CA ARG A 207 13.80 -7.49 13.13
C ARG A 207 12.62 -7.29 14.07
N GLU A 208 12.21 -6.03 14.23
CA GLU A 208 11.10 -5.61 15.08
C GLU A 208 9.71 -5.81 14.47
N CYS A 209 9.61 -6.34 13.27
CA CYS A 209 8.33 -6.51 12.61
C CYS A 209 7.41 -7.47 13.38
N ILE A 210 6.23 -6.98 13.71
CA ILE A 210 5.16 -7.72 14.39
C ILE A 210 3.97 -8.02 13.48
N HIS A 211 4.11 -7.76 12.17
CA HIS A 211 3.02 -7.96 11.22
C HIS A 211 2.60 -9.45 11.22
N PRO A 212 1.29 -9.78 11.34
CA PRO A 212 0.83 -11.17 11.37
C PRO A 212 1.26 -11.99 10.15
N TYR A 213 1.33 -11.36 8.98
CA TYR A 213 1.73 -12.00 7.72
C TYR A 213 3.22 -11.82 7.38
N LYS A 214 4.08 -11.50 8.35
CA LYS A 214 5.52 -11.36 8.09
C LYS A 214 6.14 -12.64 7.53
N ASP A 215 5.64 -13.82 7.95
CA ASP A 215 6.20 -15.10 7.53
C ASP A 215 5.96 -15.37 6.04
N ILE A 216 4.85 -14.87 5.49
CA ILE A 216 4.59 -14.91 4.03
C ILE A 216 5.66 -14.13 3.28
N TRP A 217 6.05 -12.94 3.77
CA TRP A 217 7.14 -12.18 3.18
C TRP A 217 8.45 -12.97 3.21
N PHE A 218 8.74 -13.68 4.31
CA PHE A 218 9.95 -14.51 4.43
C PHE A 218 9.97 -15.69 3.47
N GLU A 219 8.83 -16.27 3.15
CA GLU A 219 8.75 -17.35 2.14
C GLU A 219 9.22 -16.87 0.77
N TYR A 220 8.83 -15.65 0.36
CA TYR A 220 9.31 -15.04 -0.88
C TYR A 220 10.76 -14.58 -0.78
N TYR A 221 11.12 -13.93 0.31
CA TYR A 221 12.48 -13.44 0.54
C TYR A 221 13.54 -14.55 0.44
N LYS A 222 13.27 -15.71 1.02
CA LYS A 222 14.18 -16.88 0.96
C LYS A 222 14.38 -17.42 -0.45
N LYS A 223 13.49 -17.14 -1.39
CA LYS A 223 13.61 -17.55 -2.81
C LYS A 223 14.53 -16.61 -3.61
N THR A 224 14.95 -15.51 -3.02
CA THR A 224 15.84 -14.53 -3.64
C THR A 224 17.27 -14.70 -3.15
N GLU A 225 18.24 -14.15 -3.88
CA GLU A 225 19.65 -14.15 -3.45
C GLU A 225 19.89 -13.36 -2.15
N TRP A 226 18.99 -12.42 -1.82
CA TRP A 226 19.04 -11.63 -0.57
C TRP A 226 18.57 -12.42 0.65
N GLY A 227 17.94 -13.57 0.48
CA GLY A 227 17.34 -14.38 1.55
C GLY A 227 18.30 -14.82 2.66
N LYS A 228 19.63 -14.75 2.40
CA LYS A 228 20.69 -15.02 3.38
C LYS A 228 21.15 -13.78 4.15
N ASN A 229 20.71 -12.58 3.76
CA ASN A 229 21.15 -11.34 4.38
C ASN A 229 20.54 -11.18 5.77
N LYS A 230 21.32 -10.55 6.68
CA LYS A 230 20.81 -10.21 8.01
C LYS A 230 19.71 -9.13 7.91
N LEU A 231 18.64 -9.35 8.65
CA LEU A 231 17.57 -8.36 8.73
C LEU A 231 18.08 -7.05 9.34
N ARG A 232 17.55 -5.96 8.85
CA ARG A 232 17.84 -4.61 9.37
C ARG A 232 17.21 -4.42 10.75
N VAL A 233 17.81 -3.56 11.56
CA VAL A 233 17.23 -3.08 12.81
C VAL A 233 16.68 -1.68 12.53
N TYR A 234 15.39 -1.49 12.74
CA TYR A 234 14.74 -0.19 12.53
C TYR A 234 15.13 0.80 13.62
N SER A 235 15.13 0.35 14.91
CA SER A 235 15.47 1.13 16.06
C SER A 235 16.18 0.28 17.12
N LYS A 236 17.37 0.66 17.53
CA LYS A 236 18.10 -0.04 18.62
C LYS A 236 17.25 -0.18 19.88
N LYS A 237 16.52 0.88 20.27
CA LYS A 237 15.61 0.87 21.44
C LYS A 237 14.42 -0.09 21.22
N GLY A 238 13.84 -0.10 20.03
CA GLY A 238 12.75 -1.02 19.66
C GLY A 238 13.22 -2.47 19.69
N TYR A 239 14.36 -2.75 19.10
CA TYR A 239 14.95 -4.08 19.09
C TYR A 239 15.24 -4.61 20.49
N MET A 240 15.86 -3.79 21.36
CA MET A 240 16.09 -4.17 22.76
C MET A 240 14.78 -4.49 23.51
N LYS A 241 13.71 -3.72 23.27
CA LYS A 241 12.40 -4.01 23.87
C LYS A 241 11.86 -5.38 23.42
N ILE A 242 12.06 -5.76 22.17
CA ILE A 242 11.64 -7.07 21.65
C ILE A 242 12.46 -8.18 22.28
N LEU A 243 13.78 -8.04 22.35
CA LEU A 243 14.65 -9.02 23.01
C LEU A 243 14.27 -9.25 24.48
N ILE A 244 13.98 -8.18 25.20
CA ILE A 244 13.50 -8.27 26.60
C ILE A 244 12.17 -9.01 26.66
N LYS A 245 11.21 -8.68 25.78
CA LYS A 245 9.91 -9.37 25.73
C LYS A 245 10.07 -10.87 25.41
N GLU A 246 10.91 -11.23 24.45
CA GLU A 246 11.19 -12.61 24.10
C GLU A 246 11.85 -13.37 25.26
N PHE A 247 12.80 -12.73 25.94
CA PHE A 247 13.44 -13.29 27.14
C PHE A 247 12.41 -13.55 28.26
N LEU A 248 11.57 -12.55 28.59
CA LEU A 248 10.54 -12.68 29.62
C LEU A 248 9.51 -13.78 29.25
N ASN A 249 9.19 -13.93 27.96
CA ASN A 249 8.33 -15.00 27.49
C ASN A 249 8.98 -16.39 27.67
N LYS A 250 10.26 -16.51 27.31
CA LYS A 250 11.03 -17.76 27.53
C LYS A 250 11.15 -18.13 29.01
N CYS A 251 11.22 -17.14 29.89
CA CYS A 251 11.23 -17.34 31.32
C CYS A 251 9.82 -17.61 31.92
N GLY A 252 8.75 -17.62 31.10
CA GLY A 252 7.40 -17.81 31.60
C GLY A 252 6.80 -16.64 32.38
N ILE A 253 7.55 -15.52 32.50
CA ILE A 253 7.14 -14.34 33.28
C ILE A 253 6.05 -13.53 32.56
N ARG A 254 6.03 -13.56 31.21
CA ARG A 254 5.07 -12.83 30.42
C ARG A 254 4.72 -13.61 29.15
N LYS A 255 3.43 -13.91 28.93
CA LYS A 255 2.96 -14.41 27.64
C LYS A 255 3.04 -13.27 26.63
N LEU A 256 3.78 -13.47 25.54
CA LEU A 256 3.61 -12.67 24.33
C LEU A 256 2.27 -13.08 23.73
N ASN A 257 1.25 -12.31 24.02
CA ASN A 257 0.04 -12.44 23.20
C ASN A 257 0.42 -11.93 21.81
N PRO A 258 0.34 -12.74 20.75
CA PRO A 258 0.35 -12.19 19.41
C PRO A 258 -0.73 -11.11 19.37
N PRO A 259 -0.55 -10.04 18.60
CA PRO A 259 -1.63 -9.09 18.39
C PRO A 259 -2.84 -9.91 17.96
N THR A 260 -3.93 -9.82 18.74
CA THR A 260 -5.19 -10.51 18.46
C THR A 260 -5.64 -10.06 17.10
N MET A 261 -5.52 -10.91 16.10
CA MET A 261 -6.21 -10.72 14.84
C MET A 261 -7.70 -10.69 15.15
N LEU A 262 -8.45 -9.88 14.47
CA LEU A 262 -9.87 -9.55 14.61
C LEU A 262 -10.84 -10.75 14.86
N ARG A 263 -10.40 -12.00 14.71
CA ARG A 263 -11.21 -13.20 14.77
C ARG A 263 -12.21 -13.23 15.92
N GLU A 264 -11.76 -12.98 17.16
CA GLU A 264 -12.63 -13.10 18.33
C GLU A 264 -13.47 -11.85 18.60
N GLU A 265 -12.91 -10.66 18.32
CA GLU A 265 -13.59 -9.40 18.59
C GLU A 265 -14.62 -9.06 17.51
N PHE A 266 -14.39 -9.48 16.27
CA PHE A 266 -15.30 -9.25 15.14
C PHE A 266 -16.61 -10.00 15.33
N TYR A 267 -16.57 -11.28 15.73
CA TYR A 267 -17.77 -12.07 16.01
C TYR A 267 -18.57 -11.51 17.20
N LYS A 268 -17.91 -10.99 18.22
CA LYS A 268 -18.60 -10.35 19.36
C LYS A 268 -19.29 -9.03 19.00
N PHE A 269 -18.82 -8.34 17.98
CA PHE A 269 -19.37 -7.05 17.53
C PHE A 269 -20.58 -7.20 16.59
N TYR A 270 -20.65 -8.29 15.81
CA TYR A 270 -21.78 -8.56 14.90
C TYR A 270 -22.97 -9.23 15.58
N GLN A 271 -22.82 -9.68 16.82
CA GLN A 271 -23.91 -10.32 17.58
C GLN A 271 -24.70 -9.33 18.46
N HIS A 272 -24.38 -8.06 18.40
CA HIS A 272 -25.07 -6.96 19.08
C HIS A 272 -25.27 -5.78 18.12
#